data_8dc76793dad56f332feef29a15141206
#
_entry.id   8dc76793dad56f332feef29a15141206
#
_cell.length_a   1.000
_cell.length_b   1.000
_cell.length_c   1.000
_cell.angle_alpha   90.00
_cell.angle_beta   90.00
_cell.angle_gamma   90.00
#
_symmetry.space_group_name_H-M   'P 1'
#
loop_
_entity.id
_entity.type
_entity.pdbx_description
1 polymer ?
#
loop_
_entity_poly.entity_id
_entity_poly.type
_entity_poly.pdbx_seq_one_letter_code
_entity_poly.pdbx_strand_id
1 'polypeptide(L)' 'MPNSKTTLKASELIAILQKKVAENGDLEISVNTQDGASYDLHSEDDINIVEWTRKDGTTYKTIEIG' A
#
# COMPACT_ATOMS: atom_id res chain seq x y z
N MET A 1 9.99 23.73 13.28
CA MET A 1 9.71 22.97 13.30
C MET A 1 9.65 22.05 12.82
N PRO A 2 9.82 21.79 12.65
CA PRO A 2 9.53 20.88 11.99
C PRO A 2 8.90 19.86 12.50
N ASN A 3 8.02 19.60 12.06
CA ASN A 3 7.29 18.58 12.39
C ASN A 3 7.84 17.37 11.89
N SER A 4 8.32 16.60 12.68
CA SER A 4 8.95 15.39 12.30
C SER A 4 8.02 14.36 11.78
N LYS A 5 6.73 14.48 11.99
CA LYS A 5 5.81 13.46 11.60
C LYS A 5 4.83 14.00 10.61
N THR A 6 4.85 13.47 9.42
CA THR A 6 3.93 13.86 8.35
C THR A 6 3.09 12.67 7.94
N THR A 7 1.80 12.78 8.06
CA THR A 7 0.87 11.75 7.65
C THR A 7 0.41 12.04 6.24
N LEU A 8 0.29 11.02 5.41
CA LEU A 8 -0.17 11.18 4.04
C LEU A 8 -1.63 11.66 4.04
N LYS A 9 -1.92 12.59 3.17
CA LYS A 9 -3.28 13.03 2.93
C LYS A 9 -3.91 12.16 1.86
N ALA A 10 -5.22 12.18 1.78
CA ALA A 10 -5.96 11.38 0.82
C ALA A 10 -5.50 11.64 -0.62
N SER A 11 -5.25 12.89 -0.98
CA SER A 11 -4.79 13.23 -2.32
C SER A 11 -3.42 12.64 -2.62
N GLU A 12 -2.57 12.57 -1.63
CA GLU A 12 -1.24 11.99 -1.78
C GLU A 12 -1.34 10.48 -1.97
N LEU A 13 -2.22 9.82 -1.21
CA LEU A 13 -2.44 8.40 -1.35
C LEU A 13 -3.02 8.07 -2.73
N ILE A 14 -3.93 8.86 -3.22
CA ILE A 14 -4.50 8.67 -4.56
C ILE A 14 -3.40 8.72 -5.61
N ALA A 15 -2.49 9.69 -5.52
CA ALA A 15 -1.40 9.83 -6.47
C ALA A 15 -0.48 8.60 -6.43
N ILE A 16 -0.16 8.10 -5.25
CA ILE A 16 0.68 6.92 -5.09
C ILE A 16 -0.01 5.69 -5.69
N LEU A 17 -1.30 5.51 -5.41
CA LEU A 17 -2.05 4.38 -5.94
C LEU A 17 -2.18 4.45 -7.45
N GLN A 18 -2.37 5.63 -8.01
CA GLN A 18 -2.43 5.80 -9.46
C GLN A 18 -1.11 5.39 -10.11
N LYS A 19 0.00 5.74 -9.48
CA LYS A 19 1.31 5.34 -9.98
C LYS A 19 1.48 3.83 -9.93
N LYS A 20 1.06 3.20 -8.82
CA LYS A 20 1.17 1.74 -8.68
C LYS A 20 0.31 1.02 -9.71
N VAL A 21 -0.89 1.52 -9.98
CA VAL A 21 -1.78 0.94 -10.98
C VAL A 21 -1.17 1.09 -12.37
N ALA A 22 -0.56 2.24 -12.67
CA ALA A 22 0.08 2.46 -13.97
C ALA A 22 1.24 1.51 -14.20
N GLU A 23 1.96 1.16 -13.15
CA GLU A 23 3.14 0.28 -13.25
C GLU A 23 2.79 -1.20 -13.20
N ASN A 24 1.76 -1.56 -12.46
CA ASN A 24 1.48 -2.95 -12.13
C ASN A 24 0.10 -3.45 -12.55
N GLY A 25 -0.77 -2.56 -12.99
CA GLY A 25 -2.16 -2.89 -13.30
C GLY A 25 -3.06 -2.65 -12.08
N ASP A 26 -4.33 -2.90 -12.26
CA ASP A 26 -5.33 -2.68 -11.22
C ASP A 26 -5.33 -3.86 -10.26
N LEU A 27 -4.65 -3.73 -9.15
CA LEU A 27 -4.44 -4.80 -8.20
C LEU A 27 -5.37 -4.67 -7.01
N GLU A 28 -5.66 -5.81 -6.40
CA GLU A 28 -6.42 -5.82 -5.16
C GLU A 28 -5.59 -5.19 -4.04
N ILE A 29 -6.27 -4.62 -3.07
CA ILE A 29 -5.63 -3.98 -1.93
C ILE A 29 -5.83 -4.84 -0.70
N SER A 30 -4.75 -5.03 0.06
CA SER A 30 -4.83 -5.63 1.37
C SER A 30 -4.28 -4.64 2.40
N VAL A 31 -4.84 -4.67 3.58
CA VAL A 31 -4.41 -3.79 4.65
C VAL A 31 -3.81 -4.63 5.75
N ASN A 32 -2.57 -4.29 6.11
CA ASN A 32 -1.90 -5.03 7.15
C ASN A 32 -2.09 -4.29 8.47
N THR A 33 -3.10 -4.71 9.23
CA THR A 33 -3.35 -4.13 10.53
C THR A 33 -3.20 -5.20 11.59
N GLN A 34 -2.77 -4.82 12.77
CA GLN A 34 -2.67 -5.73 13.88
C GLN A 34 -3.68 -5.33 14.92
N ASP A 35 -4.44 -6.27 15.41
CA ASP A 35 -5.37 -6.09 16.52
C ASP A 35 -6.43 -5.01 16.26
N GLY A 36 -6.74 -4.76 15.02
CA GLY A 36 -7.73 -3.76 14.70
C GLY A 36 -7.29 -2.32 14.94
N ALA A 37 -6.02 -2.12 15.24
CA ALA A 37 -5.51 -0.78 15.45
C ALA A 37 -5.42 -0.03 14.13
N SER A 38 -5.59 1.27 14.16
CA SER A 38 -5.40 2.07 12.99
C SER A 38 -3.97 2.58 12.95
N TYR A 39 -3.46 2.83 11.76
CA TYR A 39 -2.18 3.37 11.63
C TYR A 39 -2.23 4.60 10.78
N ASP A 40 -1.22 5.47 10.95
CA ASP A 40 -1.04 6.59 10.05
C ASP A 40 -0.09 6.17 8.95
N LEU A 41 -0.39 6.51 7.72
CA LEU A 41 0.51 6.29 6.60
C LEU A 41 1.38 7.54 6.45
N HIS A 42 2.67 7.33 6.35
CA HIS A 42 3.62 8.43 6.36
C HIS A 42 4.29 8.68 5.01
N SER A 43 4.45 7.64 4.22
CA SER A 43 5.14 7.78 2.94
C SER A 43 4.75 6.65 2.00
N GLU A 44 5.26 6.73 0.78
CA GLU A 44 5.09 5.67 -0.21
C GLU A 44 5.65 4.34 0.29
N ASP A 45 6.57 4.35 1.22
CA ASP A 45 7.15 3.12 1.78
C ASP A 45 6.14 2.29 2.58
N ASP A 46 5.05 2.90 2.98
CA ASP A 46 3.98 2.18 3.69
C ASP A 46 3.03 1.48 2.70
N ILE A 47 3.24 1.67 1.40
CA ILE A 47 2.41 1.11 0.35
C ILE A 47 3.30 0.28 -0.56
N ASN A 48 3.14 -1.03 -0.49
CA ASN A 48 4.06 -1.96 -1.13
C ASN A 48 3.34 -2.91 -2.07
N ILE A 49 4.05 -3.36 -3.09
CA ILE A 49 3.56 -4.41 -3.97
C ILE A 49 4.08 -5.73 -3.40
N VAL A 50 3.18 -6.66 -3.16
CA VAL A 50 3.53 -7.98 -2.63
C VAL A 50 3.13 -9.02 -3.66
N GLU A 51 4.03 -9.94 -3.94
CA GLU A 51 3.75 -11.04 -4.86
C GLU A 51 3.43 -12.29 -4.04
N TRP A 52 2.36 -12.97 -4.43
CA TRP A 52 1.92 -14.17 -3.74
C TRP A 52 1.94 -15.32 -4.71
N THR A 53 2.17 -16.53 -4.22
CA THR A 53 2.15 -17.74 -5.03
C THR A 53 1.00 -18.61 -4.56
N ARG A 54 0.15 -19.03 -5.48
CA ARG A 54 -0.94 -19.95 -5.18
C ARG A 54 -0.42 -21.39 -5.15
N LYS A 55 -1.24 -22.29 -4.62
CA LYS A 55 -0.88 -23.70 -4.52
C LYS A 55 -0.61 -24.33 -5.86
N ASP A 56 -1.23 -23.84 -6.92
CA ASP A 56 -1.05 -24.38 -8.26
C ASP A 56 0.20 -23.81 -8.96
N GLY A 57 0.95 -22.97 -8.28
CA GLY A 57 2.17 -22.40 -8.84
C GLY A 57 1.99 -21.07 -9.54
N THR A 58 0.75 -20.61 -9.72
CA THR A 58 0.54 -19.30 -10.34
C THR A 58 0.80 -18.19 -9.34
N THR A 59 1.18 -17.03 -9.84
CA THR A 59 1.46 -15.89 -8.97
C THR A 59 0.50 -14.76 -9.24
N TYR A 60 0.30 -13.92 -8.24
CA TYR A 60 -0.49 -12.72 -8.35
C TYR A 60 0.11 -11.66 -7.43
N LYS A 61 -0.27 -10.41 -7.66
CA LYS A 61 0.24 -9.31 -6.86
C LYS A 61 -0.92 -8.58 -6.19
N THR A 62 -0.63 -8.00 -5.04
CA THR A 62 -1.57 -7.11 -4.35
C THR A 62 -0.83 -5.87 -3.93
N ILE A 63 -1.57 -4.80 -3.63
CA ILE A 63 -1.02 -3.61 -3.02
C ILE A 63 -1.29 -3.75 -1.52
N GLU A 64 -0.23 -3.76 -0.72
CA GLU A 64 -0.36 -3.86 0.73
C GLU A 64 -0.15 -2.50 1.37
N ILE A 65 -1.08 -2.10 2.21
CA ILE A 65 -1.05 -0.83 2.93
C ILE A 65 -0.78 -1.11 4.41
N GLY A 66 0.23 -0.49 4.94
CA GLY A 66 0.55 -0.64 6.35
C GLY A 66 1.86 -1.26 6.70
#